data_6550601f405dd93d79ba73ec8c9cfda4
#
_entry.id   6550601f405dd93d79ba73ec8c9cfda4
#
_cell.length_a   1.000
_cell.length_b   1.000
_cell.length_c   1.000
_cell.angle_alpha   90.00
_cell.angle_beta   90.00
_cell.angle_gamma   90.00
#
_symmetry.space_group_name_H-M   'P 1'
#
loop_
_entity.id
_entity.type
_entity.pdbx_description
1 polymer ?
#
loop_
_entity_poly.entity_id
_entity_poly.type
_entity_poly.pdbx_seq_one_letter_code
_entity_poly.pdbx_strand_id
1 'polypeptide(L)'
;RIGMNFGLQYDILRNDKRILTFGATYRPKLNLKPENERIVYTSGIESDTVSYSNGKQSFNLPGMLRAGLFYQTHKLGVGFDYSMEQWNGINPPDSQDDVVFKNNQYYRVGVEYTPNAIDIRRFLNRWTYRFGVYYNDYYMRINGHKINDVGLSVGVGIPIKMQGFSSVNLGLTWGCRGTTATGMIGTRQFRMVRENYIKVSIGLSLFGEDDWFKRFKYQ
;
A
#
# COMPACT_ATOMS: atom_id res chain seq x y z
N ARG A 1 -21.22 10.34 6.63
CA ARG A 1 -21.27 10.05 5.19
C ARG A 1 -20.84 8.61 4.93
N ILE A 2 -21.35 8.00 3.88
CA ILE A 2 -21.11 6.59 3.53
C ILE A 2 -20.07 6.59 2.42
N GLY A 3 -18.96 5.84 2.60
CA GLY A 3 -17.99 5.52 1.57
C GLY A 3 -18.33 4.18 0.94
N MET A 4 -18.22 4.07 -0.38
CA MET A 4 -18.47 2.84 -1.13
C MET A 4 -17.20 2.37 -1.81
N ASN A 5 -17.05 1.05 -1.89
CA ASN A 5 -15.95 0.39 -2.59
C ASN A 5 -16.55 -0.67 -3.51
N PHE A 6 -16.23 -0.62 -4.78
CA PHE A 6 -16.67 -1.60 -5.78
C PHE A 6 -15.50 -2.48 -6.14
N GLY A 7 -15.74 -3.78 -6.24
CA GLY A 7 -14.71 -4.76 -6.61
C GLY A 7 -15.23 -5.76 -7.61
N LEU A 8 -14.38 -6.13 -8.57
CA LEU A 8 -14.61 -7.17 -9.55
C LEU A 8 -13.40 -8.10 -9.55
N GLN A 9 -13.66 -9.39 -9.57
CA GLN A 9 -12.65 -10.42 -9.79
C GLN A 9 -13.15 -11.39 -10.86
N TYR A 10 -12.29 -11.72 -11.81
CA TYR A 10 -12.63 -12.60 -12.91
C TYR A 10 -11.46 -13.51 -13.27
N ASP A 11 -11.70 -14.82 -13.32
CA ASP A 11 -10.73 -15.79 -13.78
C ASP A 11 -10.76 -15.85 -15.30
N ILE A 12 -9.76 -15.22 -15.95
CA ILE A 12 -9.62 -15.21 -17.42
C ILE A 12 -9.32 -16.61 -17.95
N LEU A 13 -8.48 -17.33 -17.21
CA LEU A 13 -8.09 -18.71 -17.50
C LEU A 13 -8.13 -19.51 -16.21
N ARG A 14 -8.82 -20.64 -16.21
CA ARG A 14 -8.86 -21.57 -15.09
C ARG A 14 -8.81 -22.99 -15.58
N ASN A 15 -7.67 -23.62 -15.38
CA ASN A 15 -7.43 -25.04 -15.67
C ASN A 15 -6.81 -25.70 -14.43
N ASP A 16 -6.79 -27.02 -14.37
CA ASP A 16 -6.20 -27.77 -13.25
C ASP A 16 -4.73 -27.39 -12.93
N LYS A 17 -4.00 -26.87 -13.92
CA LYS A 17 -2.57 -26.54 -13.78
C LYS A 17 -2.26 -25.06 -13.73
N ARG A 18 -3.18 -24.19 -14.16
CA ARG A 18 -2.92 -22.75 -14.34
C ARG A 18 -4.18 -21.95 -14.09
N ILE A 19 -4.03 -20.86 -13.36
CA ILE A 19 -5.10 -19.90 -13.13
C ILE A 19 -4.54 -18.53 -13.50
N LEU A 20 -5.32 -17.75 -14.25
CA LEU A 20 -5.04 -16.33 -14.51
C LEU A 20 -6.26 -15.54 -14.06
N THR A 21 -6.08 -14.75 -13.02
CA THR A 21 -7.14 -13.94 -12.41
C THR A 21 -6.87 -12.47 -12.68
N PHE A 22 -7.88 -11.76 -13.11
CA PHE A 22 -7.94 -10.30 -13.15
C PHE A 22 -8.76 -9.80 -11.97
N GLY A 23 -8.25 -8.77 -11.30
CA GLY A 23 -8.96 -8.07 -10.23
C GLY A 23 -8.99 -6.57 -10.48
N ALA A 24 -10.09 -5.91 -10.18
CA ALA A 24 -10.20 -4.46 -10.21
C ALA A 24 -11.03 -3.97 -9.03
N THR A 25 -10.63 -2.83 -8.44
CA THR A 25 -11.41 -2.15 -7.40
C THR A 25 -11.49 -0.66 -7.69
N TYR A 26 -12.64 -0.08 -7.42
CA TYR A 26 -12.89 1.34 -7.57
C TYR A 26 -13.53 1.92 -6.32
N ARG A 27 -12.95 2.98 -5.81
CA ARG A 27 -13.49 3.80 -4.73
C ARG A 27 -13.71 5.22 -5.25
N PRO A 28 -14.93 5.73 -5.29
CA PRO A 28 -15.21 7.11 -5.71
C PRO A 28 -14.65 8.13 -4.72
N LYS A 29 -14.49 9.36 -5.16
CA LYS A 29 -14.14 10.51 -4.31
C LYS A 29 -15.17 10.68 -3.21
N LEU A 30 -14.71 10.98 -2.00
CA LEU A 30 -15.58 11.22 -0.85
C LEU A 30 -15.32 12.63 -0.32
N ASN A 31 -16.37 13.48 -0.35
CA ASN A 31 -16.30 14.82 0.21
C ASN A 31 -16.58 14.77 1.71
N LEU A 32 -15.61 15.11 2.52
CA LEU A 32 -15.75 15.31 3.95
C LEU A 32 -15.96 16.80 4.21
N LYS A 33 -16.83 17.11 5.16
CA LYS A 33 -17.04 18.49 5.66
C LYS A 33 -16.75 18.49 7.16
N PRO A 34 -15.47 18.47 7.56
CA PRO A 34 -15.12 18.62 8.96
C PRO A 34 -15.50 20.02 9.44
N GLU A 35 -15.98 20.12 10.64
CA GLU A 35 -16.07 21.38 11.36
C GLU A 35 -14.76 21.54 12.13
N ASN A 36 -13.99 22.56 11.77
CA ASN A 36 -12.73 22.86 12.45
C ASN A 36 -12.94 24.03 13.40
N GLU A 37 -12.60 23.81 14.64
CA GLU A 37 -12.54 24.85 15.66
C GLU A 37 -11.06 25.14 15.96
N ARG A 38 -10.63 26.37 15.73
CA ARG A 38 -9.29 26.83 16.05
C ARG A 38 -9.39 27.89 17.13
N ILE A 39 -8.82 27.60 18.27
CA ILE A 39 -8.73 28.51 19.40
C ILE A 39 -7.26 28.84 19.63
N VAL A 40 -6.93 30.12 19.61
CA VAL A 40 -5.56 30.59 19.89
C VAL A 40 -5.60 31.30 21.23
N TYR A 41 -4.82 30.81 22.18
CA TYR A 41 -4.65 31.38 23.50
C TYR A 41 -3.33 32.11 23.61
N THR A 42 -3.33 33.24 24.31
CA THR A 42 -2.08 33.88 24.77
C THR A 42 -1.76 33.34 26.16
N SER A 43 -0.61 32.73 26.32
CA SER A 43 -0.11 32.28 27.64
C SER A 43 0.50 33.46 28.38
N GLY A 44 -0.17 33.95 29.42
CA GLY A 44 0.26 35.04 30.29
C GLY A 44 -0.48 35.02 31.62
N ILE A 45 -0.28 36.07 32.44
CA ILE A 45 -0.92 36.25 33.78
C ILE A 45 -2.46 36.34 33.65
N GLU A 46 -2.93 36.83 32.52
CA GLU A 46 -4.33 36.71 32.08
C GLU A 46 -4.36 35.95 30.78
N SER A 47 -4.93 34.73 30.80
CA SER A 47 -5.14 33.95 29.58
C SER A 47 -6.41 34.44 28.88
N ASP A 48 -6.24 35.24 27.83
CA ASP A 48 -7.33 35.66 26.98
C ASP A 48 -7.30 34.93 25.63
N THR A 49 -8.52 34.67 25.08
CA THR A 49 -8.67 34.07 23.76
C THR A 49 -8.41 35.15 22.70
N VAL A 50 -7.26 35.05 22.01
CA VAL A 50 -6.87 36.08 21.03
C VAL A 50 -7.63 35.91 19.71
N SER A 51 -7.98 34.70 19.35
CA SER A 51 -8.81 34.48 18.17
C SER A 51 -9.60 33.17 18.26
N TYR A 52 -10.84 33.22 17.80
CA TYR A 52 -11.74 32.10 17.63
C TYR A 52 -12.12 32.03 16.15
N SER A 53 -11.84 30.94 15.51
CA SER A 53 -12.24 30.71 14.12
C SER A 53 -12.99 29.38 14.03
N ASN A 54 -14.25 29.43 13.67
CA ASN A 54 -15.04 28.25 13.35
C ASN A 54 -15.22 28.20 11.84
N GLY A 55 -14.38 27.34 11.19
CA GLY A 55 -14.34 27.20 9.74
C GLY A 55 -14.93 25.87 9.29
N LYS A 56 -15.89 25.92 8.34
CA LYS A 56 -16.32 24.72 7.60
C LYS A 56 -15.36 24.51 6.45
N GLN A 57 -14.33 23.69 6.64
CA GLN A 57 -13.46 23.28 5.55
C GLN A 57 -14.03 22.04 4.88
N SER A 58 -14.09 22.02 3.55
CA SER A 58 -14.37 20.81 2.79
C SER A 58 -13.07 20.13 2.44
N PHE A 59 -12.89 18.88 2.89
CA PHE A 59 -11.76 18.05 2.50
C PHE A 59 -12.25 16.89 1.64
N ASN A 60 -11.66 16.74 0.47
CA ASN A 60 -12.01 15.69 -0.46
C ASN A 60 -11.00 14.55 -0.35
N LEU A 61 -11.48 13.36 0.01
CA LEU A 61 -10.67 12.15 -0.14
C LEU A 61 -10.61 11.77 -1.63
N PRO A 62 -9.42 11.42 -2.15
CA PRO A 62 -9.26 11.06 -3.55
C PRO A 62 -10.02 9.79 -3.90
N GLY A 63 -10.52 9.73 -5.14
CA GLY A 63 -10.95 8.48 -5.74
C GLY A 63 -9.75 7.57 -5.95
N MET A 64 -9.96 6.26 -5.86
CA MET A 64 -8.91 5.26 -6.03
C MET A 64 -9.36 4.21 -7.04
N LEU A 65 -8.50 3.90 -7.99
CA LEU A 65 -8.62 2.80 -8.93
C LEU A 65 -7.46 1.83 -8.70
N ARG A 66 -7.76 0.54 -8.60
CA ARG A 66 -6.75 -0.52 -8.59
C ARG A 66 -7.10 -1.57 -9.62
N ALA A 67 -6.10 -2.09 -10.29
CA ALA A 67 -6.23 -3.20 -11.22
C ALA A 67 -5.02 -4.10 -11.08
N GLY A 68 -5.23 -5.41 -11.15
CA GLY A 68 -4.16 -6.39 -11.03
C GLY A 68 -4.42 -7.64 -11.85
N LEU A 69 -3.33 -8.30 -12.20
CA LEU A 69 -3.31 -9.59 -12.85
C LEU A 69 -2.48 -10.55 -11.99
N PHE A 70 -3.01 -11.73 -11.75
CA PHE A 70 -2.28 -12.78 -11.03
C PHE A 70 -2.32 -14.08 -11.81
N TYR A 71 -1.15 -14.56 -12.19
CA TYR A 71 -0.95 -15.84 -12.83
C TYR A 71 -0.38 -16.84 -11.85
N GLN A 72 -1.04 -17.98 -11.67
CA GLN A 72 -0.65 -19.01 -10.71
C GLN A 72 -0.56 -20.37 -11.38
N THR A 73 0.50 -21.10 -11.03
CA THR A 73 0.67 -22.53 -11.29
C THR A 73 0.90 -23.26 -9.97
N HIS A 74 1.10 -24.58 -10.00
CA HIS A 74 1.42 -25.37 -8.80
C HIS A 74 2.71 -24.90 -8.08
N LYS A 75 3.64 -24.26 -8.78
CA LYS A 75 4.96 -23.89 -8.24
C LYS A 75 5.25 -22.42 -8.32
N LEU A 76 4.66 -21.73 -9.27
CA LEU A 76 4.99 -20.34 -9.59
C LEU A 76 3.73 -19.48 -9.53
N GLY A 77 3.81 -18.38 -8.82
CA GLY A 77 2.86 -17.28 -8.85
C GLY A 77 3.55 -16.02 -9.37
N VAL A 78 2.89 -15.28 -10.26
CA VAL A 78 3.36 -13.98 -10.78
C VAL A 78 2.22 -13.00 -10.71
N GLY A 79 2.43 -11.88 -10.04
CA GLY A 79 1.45 -10.82 -9.88
C GLY A 79 1.94 -9.49 -10.42
N PHE A 80 1.03 -8.74 -11.01
CA PHE A 80 1.21 -7.34 -11.37
C PHE A 80 0.04 -6.54 -10.81
N ASP A 81 0.33 -5.46 -10.08
CA ASP A 81 -0.67 -4.54 -9.54
C ASP A 81 -0.37 -3.12 -9.96
N TYR A 82 -1.41 -2.44 -10.42
CA TYR A 82 -1.45 -1.01 -10.64
C TYR A 82 -2.47 -0.37 -9.73
N SER A 83 -2.13 0.74 -9.08
CA SER A 83 -3.11 1.54 -8.37
C SER A 83 -2.89 3.03 -8.61
N MET A 84 -3.98 3.75 -8.72
CA MET A 84 -4.00 5.20 -8.94
C MET A 84 -4.95 5.86 -7.94
N GLU A 85 -4.48 6.92 -7.29
CA GLU A 85 -5.28 7.82 -6.46
C GLU A 85 -5.40 9.18 -7.14
N GLN A 86 -6.62 9.67 -7.27
CA GLN A 86 -6.94 10.90 -8.00
C GLN A 86 -6.83 12.13 -7.10
N TRP A 87 -5.59 12.56 -6.81
CA TRP A 87 -5.31 13.76 -6.02
C TRP A 87 -5.36 15.06 -6.83
N ASN A 88 -5.38 14.97 -8.14
CA ASN A 88 -5.45 16.14 -9.00
C ASN A 88 -6.73 16.95 -8.74
N GLY A 89 -6.59 18.27 -8.52
CA GLY A 89 -7.70 19.17 -8.17
C GLY A 89 -8.15 19.09 -6.72
N ILE A 90 -7.39 18.44 -5.83
CA ILE A 90 -7.53 18.54 -4.38
C ILE A 90 -6.44 19.48 -3.89
N ASN A 91 -6.84 20.62 -3.34
CA ASN A 91 -5.88 21.57 -2.77
C ASN A 91 -5.53 21.14 -1.33
N PRO A 92 -4.26 21.21 -0.91
CA PRO A 92 -3.89 21.02 0.47
C PRO A 92 -4.53 22.11 1.35
N PRO A 93 -4.93 21.79 2.58
CA PRO A 93 -5.25 22.83 3.56
C PRO A 93 -3.99 23.66 3.79
N ASP A 94 -4.09 24.99 3.78
CA ASP A 94 -2.98 25.94 3.85
C ASP A 94 -1.97 25.76 2.70
N SER A 95 -2.47 25.81 1.46
CA SER A 95 -1.65 25.67 0.27
C SER A 95 -0.62 26.81 0.19
N GLN A 96 0.63 26.47 0.45
CA GLN A 96 1.75 27.24 -0.06
C GLN A 96 1.79 27.01 -1.57
N ASP A 97 1.94 28.06 -2.36
CA ASP A 97 1.92 28.04 -3.84
C ASP A 97 2.94 27.05 -4.45
N ASP A 98 3.93 26.64 -3.66
CA ASP A 98 5.01 25.73 -4.05
C ASP A 98 4.66 24.24 -4.00
N VAL A 99 3.50 23.86 -3.44
CA VAL A 99 3.07 22.46 -3.32
C VAL A 99 1.84 22.19 -4.16
N VAL A 100 1.97 21.31 -5.13
CA VAL A 100 0.89 20.91 -6.03
C VAL A 100 0.60 19.42 -5.88
N PHE A 101 -0.68 19.06 -5.79
CA PHE A 101 -1.10 17.68 -5.77
C PHE A 101 -1.36 17.16 -7.18
N LYS A 102 -0.78 15.99 -7.49
CA LYS A 102 -1.02 15.24 -8.72
C LYS A 102 -1.44 13.82 -8.38
N ASN A 103 -1.95 13.10 -9.34
CA ASN A 103 -2.35 11.71 -9.13
C ASN A 103 -1.17 10.88 -8.64
N ASN A 104 -1.43 10.06 -7.62
CA ASN A 104 -0.51 9.08 -7.09
C ASN A 104 -0.61 7.80 -7.91
N GLN A 105 0.51 7.21 -8.28
CA GLN A 105 0.56 6.00 -9.10
C GLN A 105 1.50 4.97 -8.49
N TYR A 106 0.99 3.76 -8.31
CA TYR A 106 1.74 2.62 -7.80
C TYR A 106 1.80 1.51 -8.84
N TYR A 107 2.98 0.99 -9.05
CA TYR A 107 3.25 -0.18 -9.87
C TYR A 107 3.95 -1.22 -9.02
N ARG A 108 3.48 -2.44 -9.01
CA ARG A 108 4.07 -3.55 -8.27
C ARG A 108 4.11 -4.78 -9.13
N VAL A 109 5.24 -5.46 -9.09
CA VAL A 109 5.43 -6.79 -9.69
C VAL A 109 5.95 -7.71 -8.60
N GLY A 110 5.37 -8.89 -8.51
CA GLY A 110 5.78 -9.90 -7.54
C GLY A 110 5.84 -11.28 -8.18
N VAL A 111 6.81 -12.06 -7.74
CA VAL A 111 6.97 -13.45 -8.11
C VAL A 111 7.10 -14.27 -6.84
N GLU A 112 6.37 -15.38 -6.77
CA GLU A 112 6.56 -16.38 -5.73
C GLU A 112 6.83 -17.76 -6.35
N TYR A 113 7.71 -18.51 -5.70
CA TYR A 113 8.11 -19.82 -6.15
C TYR A 113 8.18 -20.79 -4.98
N THR A 114 7.46 -21.91 -5.09
CA THR A 114 7.51 -23.02 -4.15
C THR A 114 7.92 -24.28 -4.91
N PRO A 115 9.13 -24.77 -4.73
CA PRO A 115 9.65 -25.93 -5.49
C PRO A 115 8.76 -27.17 -5.39
N ASN A 116 8.42 -27.55 -4.16
CA ASN A 116 7.52 -28.67 -3.88
C ASN A 116 6.95 -28.56 -2.46
N ALA A 117 5.70 -28.14 -2.34
CA ALA A 117 5.03 -27.93 -1.06
C ALA A 117 4.87 -29.21 -0.21
N ILE A 118 4.91 -30.39 -0.85
CA ILE A 118 4.65 -31.72 -0.24
C ILE A 118 5.95 -32.52 -0.04
N ASP A 119 7.12 -31.95 -0.30
CA ASP A 119 8.39 -32.69 -0.20
C ASP A 119 8.71 -33.09 1.25
N ILE A 120 8.71 -34.40 1.50
CA ILE A 120 9.00 -34.98 2.84
C ILE A 120 10.50 -35.00 3.11
N ARG A 121 11.34 -35.16 2.07
CA ARG A 121 12.78 -35.37 2.20
C ARG A 121 13.58 -34.09 2.34
N ARG A 122 13.17 -33.02 1.65
CA ARG A 122 13.91 -31.76 1.59
C ARG A 122 13.06 -30.61 2.13
N PHE A 123 13.36 -30.17 3.35
CA PHE A 123 12.63 -29.09 4.01
C PHE A 123 12.62 -27.77 3.22
N LEU A 124 13.74 -27.40 2.60
CA LEU A 124 13.88 -26.19 1.80
C LEU A 124 12.97 -26.18 0.55
N ASN A 125 12.62 -27.36 0.00
CA ASN A 125 11.72 -27.43 -1.15
C ASN A 125 10.29 -27.01 -0.83
N ARG A 126 9.90 -27.02 0.45
CA ARG A 126 8.57 -26.60 0.91
C ARG A 126 8.49 -25.10 1.17
N TRP A 127 9.63 -24.41 1.15
CA TRP A 127 9.67 -22.98 1.37
C TRP A 127 9.11 -22.24 0.17
N THR A 128 8.41 -21.15 0.43
CA THR A 128 7.95 -20.22 -0.61
C THR A 128 8.92 -19.07 -0.69
N TYR A 129 9.60 -18.93 -1.80
CA TYR A 129 10.52 -17.84 -2.10
C TYR A 129 9.76 -16.73 -2.81
N ARG A 130 9.92 -15.49 -2.36
CA ARG A 130 9.23 -14.34 -2.91
C ARG A 130 10.21 -13.27 -3.32
N PHE A 131 9.96 -12.68 -4.47
CA PHE A 131 10.69 -11.53 -4.98
C PHE A 131 9.70 -10.50 -5.49
N GLY A 132 9.95 -9.21 -5.23
CA GLY A 132 9.08 -8.14 -5.68
C GLY A 132 9.84 -6.86 -5.97
N VAL A 133 9.28 -6.09 -6.89
CA VAL A 133 9.70 -4.72 -7.21
C VAL A 133 8.49 -3.81 -7.12
N TYR A 134 8.72 -2.59 -6.67
CA TYR A 134 7.68 -1.58 -6.69
C TYR A 134 8.24 -0.21 -7.10
N TYR A 135 7.38 0.56 -7.70
CA TYR A 135 7.58 1.96 -8.03
C TYR A 135 6.35 2.75 -7.62
N ASN A 136 6.56 3.81 -6.87
CA ASN A 136 5.51 4.72 -6.42
C ASN A 136 5.85 6.15 -6.82
N ASP A 137 4.97 6.81 -7.57
CA ASP A 137 5.01 8.23 -7.88
C ASP A 137 4.02 8.93 -6.93
N TYR A 138 4.54 9.53 -5.84
CA TYR A 138 3.71 10.19 -4.82
C TYR A 138 2.92 11.36 -5.38
N TYR A 139 1.77 11.62 -4.78
CA TYR A 139 0.85 12.68 -5.18
C TYR A 139 1.40 14.10 -5.00
N MET A 140 2.36 14.30 -4.10
CA MET A 140 2.90 15.61 -3.78
C MET A 140 4.05 15.99 -4.71
N ARG A 141 3.97 17.18 -5.28
CA ARG A 141 5.03 17.83 -6.03
C ARG A 141 5.45 19.08 -5.29
N ILE A 142 6.73 19.25 -5.06
CA ILE A 142 7.30 20.43 -4.40
C ILE A 142 8.15 21.15 -5.44
N ASN A 143 7.82 22.40 -5.76
CA ASN A 143 8.47 23.17 -6.83
C ASN A 143 8.55 22.40 -8.17
N GLY A 144 7.48 21.67 -8.52
CA GLY A 144 7.43 20.85 -9.72
C GLY A 144 8.21 19.54 -9.68
N HIS A 145 9.04 19.30 -8.65
CA HIS A 145 9.83 18.08 -8.52
C HIS A 145 9.01 16.91 -7.98
N LYS A 146 9.24 15.75 -8.61
CA LYS A 146 8.62 14.48 -8.24
C LYS A 146 9.28 13.86 -7.02
N ILE A 147 8.46 13.28 -6.15
CA ILE A 147 8.91 12.44 -5.04
C ILE A 147 8.56 11.00 -5.41
N ASN A 148 9.58 10.22 -5.74
CA ASN A 148 9.40 8.82 -6.11
C ASN A 148 9.90 7.91 -4.99
N ASP A 149 9.31 6.71 -4.90
CA ASP A 149 9.78 5.63 -4.03
C ASP A 149 9.91 4.36 -4.86
N VAL A 150 11.09 3.84 -4.95
CA VAL A 150 11.39 2.60 -5.68
C VAL A 150 12.08 1.63 -4.76
N GLY A 151 11.72 0.35 -4.84
CA GLY A 151 12.36 -0.64 -4.00
C GLY A 151 12.22 -2.06 -4.51
N LEU A 152 13.06 -2.89 -3.91
CA LEU A 152 13.13 -4.33 -4.11
C LEU A 152 12.75 -5.02 -2.80
N SER A 153 12.02 -6.11 -2.90
CA SER A 153 11.68 -6.95 -1.76
C SER A 153 12.05 -8.41 -2.03
N VAL A 154 12.59 -9.06 -1.02
CA VAL A 154 12.80 -10.50 -1.00
C VAL A 154 12.13 -11.08 0.22
N GLY A 155 11.60 -12.28 0.11
CA GLY A 155 10.90 -12.91 1.22
C GLY A 155 10.94 -14.41 1.17
N VAL A 156 10.74 -15.01 2.32
CA VAL A 156 10.68 -16.46 2.49
C VAL A 156 9.50 -16.79 3.40
N GLY A 157 8.68 -17.75 2.93
CA GLY A 157 7.60 -18.35 3.71
C GLY A 157 8.00 -19.76 4.14
N ILE A 158 8.06 -20.00 5.43
CA ILE A 158 8.48 -21.27 6.03
C ILE A 158 7.24 -21.96 6.60
N PRO A 159 6.81 -23.12 6.08
CA PRO A 159 5.68 -23.85 6.62
C PRO A 159 6.02 -24.47 7.97
N ILE A 160 5.15 -24.28 8.96
CA ILE A 160 5.33 -24.83 10.33
C ILE A 160 4.90 -26.30 10.40
N LYS A 161 3.84 -26.67 9.67
CA LYS A 161 3.28 -28.03 9.64
C LYS A 161 3.24 -28.57 8.21
N MET A 162 3.33 -29.91 8.09
CA MET A 162 3.36 -30.60 6.80
C MET A 162 2.02 -30.59 6.06
N GLN A 163 0.92 -30.42 6.76
CA GLN A 163 -0.46 -30.38 6.21
C GLN A 163 -1.26 -29.17 6.70
N GLY A 164 -0.61 -28.14 7.18
CA GLY A 164 -1.28 -26.95 7.66
C GLY A 164 -0.85 -25.71 6.88
N PHE A 165 -1.75 -24.78 6.73
CA PHE A 165 -1.49 -23.48 6.12
C PHE A 165 -0.74 -22.51 7.05
N SER A 166 -0.24 -23.00 8.21
CA SER A 166 0.53 -22.19 9.15
C SER A 166 1.94 -21.98 8.62
N SER A 167 2.38 -20.73 8.57
CA SER A 167 3.72 -20.38 8.09
C SER A 167 4.31 -19.19 8.83
N VAL A 168 5.63 -19.16 8.94
CA VAL A 168 6.43 -17.99 9.31
C VAL A 168 6.89 -17.32 8.02
N ASN A 169 6.62 -16.05 7.88
CA ASN A 169 7.02 -15.25 6.72
C ASN A 169 8.08 -14.24 7.15
N LEU A 170 9.23 -14.27 6.50
CA LEU A 170 10.30 -13.31 6.69
C LEU A 170 10.45 -12.50 5.40
N GLY A 171 10.60 -11.20 5.53
CA GLY A 171 10.76 -10.32 4.39
C GLY A 171 11.79 -9.23 4.65
N LEU A 172 12.53 -8.90 3.61
CA LEU A 172 13.46 -7.78 3.57
C LEU A 172 13.10 -6.91 2.38
N THR A 173 12.94 -5.61 2.62
CA THR A 173 12.72 -4.63 1.56
C THR A 173 13.80 -3.56 1.65
N TRP A 174 14.45 -3.30 0.52
CA TRP A 174 15.35 -2.18 0.34
C TRP A 174 14.72 -1.19 -0.61
N GLY A 175 14.61 0.07 -0.18
CA GLY A 175 13.97 1.13 -0.95
C GLY A 175 14.72 2.44 -0.91
N CYS A 176 14.41 3.26 -1.91
CA CYS A 176 14.94 4.59 -2.06
C CYS A 176 13.79 5.57 -2.34
N ARG A 177 13.60 6.53 -1.44
CA ARG A 177 12.53 7.53 -1.49
C ARG A 177 13.08 8.94 -1.59
N GLY A 178 12.39 9.79 -2.35
CA GLY A 178 12.69 11.21 -2.43
C GLY A 178 13.53 11.60 -3.62
N THR A 179 13.99 12.84 -3.60
CA THR A 179 14.81 13.46 -4.65
C THR A 179 15.84 14.37 -4.02
N THR A 180 16.97 14.58 -4.69
CA THR A 180 18.03 15.52 -4.27
C THR A 180 17.92 16.89 -4.96
N ALA A 181 16.78 17.16 -5.61
CA ALA A 181 16.53 18.42 -6.26
C ALA A 181 16.54 19.59 -5.26
N THR A 182 16.87 20.78 -5.75
CA THR A 182 16.81 22.02 -4.96
C THR A 182 15.48 22.69 -5.24
N GLY A 183 14.77 23.05 -4.17
CA GLY A 183 13.51 23.80 -4.24
C GLY A 183 13.64 25.17 -3.60
N MET A 184 12.66 26.04 -3.80
CA MET A 184 12.51 27.33 -3.16
C MET A 184 11.17 27.40 -2.43
N ILE A 185 11.15 27.91 -1.20
CA ILE A 185 9.91 28.25 -0.47
C ILE A 185 10.02 29.75 -0.16
N GLY A 186 9.25 30.55 -0.88
CA GLY A 186 9.42 31.99 -0.87
C GLY A 186 10.81 32.39 -1.33
N THR A 187 11.58 33.08 -0.48
CA THR A 187 12.97 33.51 -0.75
C THR A 187 14.03 32.52 -0.27
N ARG A 188 13.65 31.43 0.40
CA ARG A 188 14.59 30.48 0.98
C ARG A 188 14.80 29.28 0.05
N GLN A 189 16.05 29.05 -0.32
CA GLN A 189 16.46 27.86 -1.05
C GLN A 189 16.67 26.71 -0.07
N PHE A 190 16.14 25.53 -0.41
CA PHE A 190 16.33 24.29 0.36
C PHE A 190 16.67 23.13 -0.57
N ARG A 191 17.40 22.18 -0.08
CA ARG A 191 17.71 20.94 -0.79
C ARG A 191 16.80 19.82 -0.28
N MET A 192 16.12 19.15 -1.19
CA MET A 192 15.30 17.97 -0.86
C MET A 192 16.20 16.82 -0.46
N VAL A 193 15.66 15.91 0.36
CA VAL A 193 16.38 14.76 0.88
C VAL A 193 15.95 13.50 0.14
N ARG A 194 16.92 12.71 -0.27
CA ARG A 194 16.74 11.35 -0.75
C ARG A 194 17.13 10.38 0.35
N GLU A 195 16.23 9.50 0.72
CA GLU A 195 16.36 8.54 1.80
C GLU A 195 16.49 7.13 1.23
N ASN A 196 17.51 6.38 1.68
CA ASN A 196 17.61 4.95 1.48
C ASN A 196 17.18 4.26 2.77
N TYR A 197 16.32 3.26 2.67
CA TYR A 197 15.81 2.55 3.83
C TYR A 197 15.81 1.04 3.64
N ILE A 198 15.93 0.33 4.75
CA ILE A 198 15.78 -1.11 4.82
C ILE A 198 14.64 -1.41 5.77
N LYS A 199 13.66 -2.22 5.32
CA LYS A 199 12.55 -2.67 6.13
C LYS A 199 12.61 -4.17 6.29
N VAL A 200 12.63 -4.64 7.52
CA VAL A 200 12.48 -6.05 7.88
C VAL A 200 11.04 -6.31 8.29
N SER A 201 10.45 -7.38 7.82
CA SER A 201 9.10 -7.80 8.18
C SER A 201 9.08 -9.26 8.62
N ILE A 202 8.37 -9.52 9.71
CA ILE A 202 8.12 -10.87 10.24
C ILE A 202 6.62 -11.03 10.35
N GLY A 203 6.08 -12.09 9.75
CA GLY A 203 4.67 -12.40 9.76
C GLY A 203 4.43 -13.85 10.19
N LEU A 204 3.37 -14.07 10.95
CA LEU A 204 2.88 -15.38 11.31
C LEU A 204 1.51 -15.59 10.69
N SER A 205 1.34 -16.64 9.89
CA SER A 205 0.05 -17.10 9.41
C SER A 205 -0.31 -18.33 10.26
N LEU A 206 -1.30 -18.17 11.11
CA LEU A 206 -1.83 -19.24 11.95
C LEU A 206 -3.22 -19.56 11.41
N PHE A 207 -3.55 -20.82 11.22
CA PHE A 207 -4.84 -21.30 10.72
C PHE A 207 -5.10 -21.01 9.23
N GLY A 208 -4.97 -22.03 8.41
CA GLY A 208 -5.27 -21.95 6.99
C GLY A 208 -6.62 -22.56 6.58
N GLU A 209 -7.26 -23.32 7.44
CA GLU A 209 -8.62 -23.84 7.24
C GLU A 209 -9.48 -23.51 8.46
N ASP A 210 -10.61 -22.86 8.24
CA ASP A 210 -11.67 -22.67 9.23
C ASP A 210 -12.38 -24.01 9.48
N ASP A 211 -11.80 -24.84 10.35
CA ASP A 211 -12.45 -26.07 10.82
C ASP A 211 -13.54 -25.81 11.87
N TRP A 212 -13.80 -24.55 12.22
CA TRP A 212 -14.79 -24.14 13.23
C TRP A 212 -16.21 -24.59 12.90
N PHE A 213 -16.54 -24.80 11.64
CA PHE A 213 -17.86 -25.18 11.18
C PHE A 213 -17.93 -26.59 10.56
N LYS A 214 -16.82 -27.33 10.52
CA LYS A 214 -16.84 -28.72 10.02
C LYS A 214 -17.33 -29.65 11.13
N ARG A 215 -18.51 -30.24 10.96
CA ARG A 215 -18.96 -31.33 11.82
C ARG A 215 -18.09 -32.56 11.53
N PHE A 216 -17.39 -33.08 12.53
CA PHE A 216 -16.72 -34.38 12.44
C PHE A 216 -17.79 -35.44 12.20
N LYS A 217 -17.76 -36.08 11.05
CA LYS A 217 -18.56 -37.32 10.81
C LYS A 217 -17.78 -38.45 11.46
N TYR A 218 -18.30 -38.94 12.57
CA TYR A 218 -17.86 -40.21 13.11
C TYR A 218 -18.34 -41.30 12.13
N GLN A 219 -17.43 -42.09 11.59
CA GLN A 219 -17.71 -43.34 10.93
C GLN A 219 -17.73 -44.46 11.98
#